data_e77867982de268877f648e6f477ac625
#
_entry.id   e77867982de268877f648e6f477ac625
#
_cell.length_a   1.000
_cell.length_b   1.000
_cell.length_c   1.000
_cell.angle_alpha   90.00
_cell.angle_beta   90.00
_cell.angle_gamma   90.00
#
_symmetry.space_group_name_H-M   'P 1'
#
loop_
_entity.id
_entity.type
_entity.pdbx_description
1 polymer ?
#
loop_
_entity_poly.entity_id
_entity_poly.type
_entity_poly.pdbx_seq_one_letter_code
_entity_poly.pdbx_strand_id
1 'polypeptide(L)'
;MAPWSGITADEMRLLETTFWSAGGSRHAMAEQLGFSKSKANGLIAGLVDQGLLAEAGLQRSSGGRRPENLQLHAGLGVLVGVDIGATSLDVAVLRPDLSVLVQHD
;
A
#
# COMPACT_ATOMS: atom_id res chain seq x y z
N MET A 1 10.08 -16.98 6.12
CA MET A 1 8.91 -17.01 5.22
C MET A 1 8.52 -15.58 4.86
N ALA A 2 8.20 -15.33 3.62
CA ALA A 2 7.80 -14.00 3.19
C ALA A 2 6.48 -13.58 3.84
N PRO A 3 6.31 -12.31 4.24
CA PRO A 3 5.09 -11.87 4.92
C PRO A 3 3.83 -11.98 4.04
N TRP A 4 4.01 -12.05 2.73
CA TRP A 4 2.90 -12.20 1.78
C TRP A 4 2.54 -13.65 1.48
N SER A 5 3.20 -14.62 2.12
CA SER A 5 2.86 -16.03 1.95
C SER A 5 1.47 -16.30 2.54
N GLY A 6 0.65 -17.02 1.80
CA GLY A 6 -0.69 -17.36 2.24
C GLY A 6 -1.73 -16.26 2.06
N ILE A 7 -1.41 -15.21 1.31
CA ILE A 7 -2.34 -14.13 1.02
C ILE A 7 -3.40 -14.62 0.05
N THR A 8 -4.66 -14.32 0.35
CA THR A 8 -5.79 -14.67 -0.53
C THR A 8 -5.84 -13.74 -1.74
N ALA A 9 -6.61 -14.13 -2.76
CA ALA A 9 -6.77 -13.30 -3.94
C ALA A 9 -7.40 -11.93 -3.62
N ASP A 10 -8.38 -11.90 -2.72
CA ASP A 10 -9.02 -10.64 -2.33
C ASP A 10 -8.06 -9.75 -1.52
N GLU A 11 -7.27 -10.35 -0.66
CA GLU A 11 -6.23 -9.61 0.07
C GLU A 11 -5.19 -9.03 -0.88
N MET A 12 -4.78 -9.80 -1.88
CA MET A 12 -3.83 -9.33 -2.88
C MET A 12 -4.41 -8.17 -3.70
N ARG A 13 -5.68 -8.26 -4.08
CA ARG A 13 -6.34 -7.17 -4.80
C ARG A 13 -6.35 -5.89 -3.98
N LEU A 14 -6.58 -6.01 -2.68
CA LEU A 14 -6.56 -4.84 -1.79
C LEU A 14 -5.15 -4.24 -1.68
N LEU A 15 -4.13 -5.08 -1.55
CA LEU A 15 -2.75 -4.62 -1.50
C LEU A 15 -2.33 -3.95 -2.81
N GLU A 16 -2.66 -4.55 -3.95
CA GLU A 16 -2.36 -3.97 -5.25
C GLU A 16 -3.03 -2.63 -5.45
N THR A 17 -4.31 -2.53 -5.09
CA THR A 17 -5.06 -1.29 -5.22
C THR A 17 -4.45 -0.20 -4.35
N THR A 18 -4.06 -0.55 -3.12
CA THR A 18 -3.41 0.39 -2.21
C THR A 18 -2.07 0.86 -2.78
N PHE A 19 -1.30 -0.05 -3.34
CA PHE A 19 -0.01 0.27 -3.96
C PHE A 19 -0.19 1.23 -5.14
N TRP A 20 -1.06 0.88 -6.08
CA TRP A 20 -1.24 1.67 -7.31
C TRP A 20 -1.92 3.01 -7.07
N SER A 21 -2.71 3.12 -5.99
CA SER A 21 -3.36 4.39 -5.62
C SER A 21 -2.47 5.28 -4.75
N ALA A 22 -1.29 4.81 -4.38
CA ALA A 22 -0.42 5.48 -3.39
C ALA A 22 -1.16 5.76 -2.08
N GLY A 23 -2.01 4.81 -1.67
CA GLY A 23 -2.82 4.92 -0.47
C GLY A 23 -4.25 5.37 -0.76
N GLY A 24 -5.04 5.49 0.27
CA GLY A 24 -6.42 5.93 0.17
C GLY A 24 -7.25 5.53 1.37
N SER A 25 -8.50 5.96 1.40
CA SER A 25 -9.41 5.64 2.48
C SER A 25 -9.99 4.24 2.35
N ARG A 26 -10.45 3.67 3.47
CA ARG A 26 -11.13 2.38 3.47
C ARG A 26 -12.34 2.38 2.54
N HIS A 27 -13.10 3.47 2.56
CA HIS A 27 -14.28 3.62 1.72
C HIS A 27 -13.92 3.59 0.24
N ALA A 28 -12.90 4.34 -0.16
CA ALA A 28 -12.44 4.37 -1.55
C ALA A 28 -11.97 2.99 -2.01
N MET A 29 -11.23 2.28 -1.18
CA MET A 29 -10.76 0.93 -1.51
C MET A 29 -11.91 -0.05 -1.67
N ALA A 30 -12.86 -0.02 -0.74
CA ALA A 30 -14.03 -0.89 -0.81
C ALA A 30 -14.84 -0.62 -2.06
N GLU A 31 -15.07 0.64 -2.38
CA GLU A 31 -15.83 1.03 -3.56
C GLU A 31 -15.13 0.61 -4.84
N GLN A 32 -13.84 0.86 -4.95
CA GLN A 32 -13.05 0.51 -6.12
C GLN A 32 -13.00 -0.99 -6.36
N LEU A 33 -12.95 -1.79 -5.29
CA LEU A 33 -12.87 -3.24 -5.39
C LEU A 33 -14.22 -3.93 -5.45
N GLY A 34 -15.31 -3.19 -5.21
CA GLY A 34 -16.64 -3.76 -5.17
C GLY A 34 -16.89 -4.59 -3.92
N PHE A 35 -16.19 -4.32 -2.84
CA PHE A 35 -16.37 -5.02 -1.56
C PHE A 35 -17.39 -4.28 -0.70
N SER A 36 -18.17 -5.05 0.08
CA SER A 36 -19.00 -4.45 1.11
C SER A 36 -18.12 -3.81 2.18
N LYS A 37 -18.67 -2.87 2.92
CA LYS A 37 -17.96 -2.23 4.03
C LYS A 37 -17.45 -3.26 5.03
N SER A 38 -18.29 -4.23 5.37
CA SER A 38 -17.94 -5.28 6.32
C SER A 38 -16.79 -6.15 5.80
N LYS A 39 -16.86 -6.56 4.53
CA LYS A 39 -15.80 -7.36 3.92
C LYS A 39 -14.49 -6.59 3.89
N ALA A 40 -14.52 -5.35 3.44
CA ALA A 40 -13.33 -4.51 3.35
C ALA A 40 -12.70 -4.31 4.72
N ASN A 41 -13.50 -3.99 5.74
CA ASN A 41 -12.98 -3.78 7.09
C ASN A 41 -12.31 -5.04 7.65
N GLY A 42 -12.90 -6.20 7.41
CA GLY A 42 -12.30 -7.46 7.84
C GLY A 42 -10.97 -7.76 7.18
N LEU A 43 -10.89 -7.56 5.87
CA LEU A 43 -9.66 -7.77 5.11
C LEU A 43 -8.58 -6.78 5.55
N ILE A 44 -8.93 -5.51 5.69
CA ILE A 44 -8.00 -4.47 6.13
C ILE A 44 -7.45 -4.78 7.51
N ALA A 45 -8.33 -5.12 8.45
CA ALA A 45 -7.90 -5.44 9.82
C ALA A 45 -6.91 -6.61 9.83
N GLY A 46 -7.17 -7.64 9.03
CA GLY A 46 -6.28 -8.78 8.91
C GLY A 46 -4.93 -8.41 8.32
N LEU A 47 -4.92 -7.58 7.29
CA LEU A 47 -3.68 -7.15 6.64
C LEU A 47 -2.86 -6.20 7.54
N VAL A 48 -3.52 -5.35 8.30
CA VAL A 48 -2.85 -4.50 9.29
C VAL A 48 -2.23 -5.36 10.38
N ASP A 49 -2.95 -6.35 10.86
CA ASP A 49 -2.46 -7.27 11.88
C ASP A 49 -1.25 -8.06 11.40
N GLN A 50 -1.22 -8.42 10.13
CA GLN A 50 -0.09 -9.13 9.53
C GLN A 50 1.10 -8.23 9.21
N GLY A 51 0.98 -6.92 9.39
CA GLY A 51 2.06 -5.98 9.08
C GLY A 51 2.22 -5.66 7.60
N LEU A 52 1.19 -5.87 6.80
CA LEU A 52 1.22 -5.60 5.35
C LEU A 52 0.62 -4.25 4.99
N LEU A 53 -0.38 -3.82 5.75
CA LEU A 53 -0.97 -2.49 5.61
C LEU A 53 -0.77 -1.71 6.89
N ALA A 54 -0.79 -0.39 6.77
CA ALA A 54 -0.77 0.52 7.89
C ALA A 54 -1.84 1.59 7.71
N GLU A 55 -2.44 2.01 8.80
CA GLU A 55 -3.32 3.15 8.82
C GLU A 55 -2.46 4.37 9.16
N ALA A 56 -2.10 5.10 8.14
CA ALA A 56 -1.15 6.20 8.25
C ALA A 56 -1.89 7.51 8.30
N GLY A 57 -1.76 8.20 9.41
CA GLY A 57 -2.22 9.56 9.57
C GLY A 57 -3.68 9.81 9.23
N LEU A 58 -4.29 10.64 10.00
CA LEU A 58 -5.64 11.11 9.71
C LEU A 58 -5.55 12.33 8.82
N GLN A 59 -6.33 12.36 7.74
CA GLN A 59 -6.43 13.57 6.95
C GLN A 59 -7.03 14.68 7.79
N ARG A 60 -6.42 15.85 7.74
CA ARG A 60 -6.92 16.99 8.46
C ARG A 60 -8.21 17.47 7.81
N SER A 61 -9.28 17.52 8.57
CA SER A 61 -10.53 18.09 8.11
C SER A 61 -10.89 19.28 9.00
N SER A 62 -11.70 20.16 8.46
CA SER A 62 -12.11 21.39 9.17
C SER A 62 -13.15 21.13 10.26
N GLY A 63 -13.49 19.91 10.49
CA GLY A 63 -14.45 19.48 11.51
C GLY A 63 -14.86 18.07 11.25
N GLY A 64 -15.34 17.41 12.28
CA GLY A 64 -15.82 16.07 12.18
C GLY A 64 -14.72 15.02 12.07
N ARG A 65 -15.11 13.85 11.64
CA ARG A 65 -14.25 12.66 11.62
C ARG A 65 -13.29 12.72 10.44
N ARG A 66 -12.04 12.40 10.71
CA ARG A 66 -11.02 12.30 9.66
C ARG A 66 -10.98 10.88 9.13
N PRO A 67 -11.00 10.69 7.80
CA PRO A 67 -10.77 9.37 7.24
C PRO A 67 -9.31 8.98 7.44
N GLU A 68 -9.08 7.71 7.74
CA GLU A 68 -7.74 7.16 7.82
C GLU A 68 -7.26 6.78 6.43
N ASN A 69 -6.01 7.08 6.14
CA ASN A 69 -5.36 6.64 4.91
C ASN A 69 -4.74 5.27 5.12
N LEU A 70 -5.04 4.37 4.21
CA LEU A 70 -4.38 3.07 4.14
C LEU A 70 -3.14 3.20 3.28
N GLN A 71 -2.05 2.60 3.72
CA GLN A 71 -0.80 2.54 2.97
C GLN A 71 -0.18 1.17 3.15
N LEU A 72 0.69 0.78 2.23
CA LEU A 72 1.51 -0.39 2.47
C LEU A 72 2.43 -0.10 3.66
N HIS A 73 2.60 -1.10 4.50
CA HIS A 73 3.40 -0.94 5.72
C HIS A 73 4.86 -0.67 5.36
N ALA A 74 5.46 0.36 5.97
CA ALA A 74 6.85 0.72 5.70
C ALA A 74 7.83 -0.41 5.98
N GLY A 75 7.50 -1.26 6.96
CA GLY A 75 8.31 -2.42 7.32
C GLY A 75 8.20 -3.60 6.37
N LEU A 76 7.36 -3.50 5.34
CA LEU A 76 7.17 -4.57 4.36
C LEU A 76 8.45 -4.89 3.60
N GLY A 77 9.31 -3.90 3.40
CA GLY A 77 10.56 -4.02 2.68
C GLY A 77 10.80 -2.81 1.80
N VAL A 78 11.63 -3.00 0.80
CA VAL A 78 11.92 -1.97 -0.19
C VAL A 78 11.64 -2.49 -1.58
N LEU A 79 11.40 -1.57 -2.49
CA LEU A 79 11.26 -1.87 -3.91
C LEU A 79 12.53 -1.44 -4.60
N VAL A 80 13.00 -2.25 -5.53
CA VAL A 80 14.15 -1.90 -6.35
C VAL A 80 13.69 -1.79 -7.79
N GLY A 81 13.83 -0.60 -8.36
CA GLY A 81 13.53 -0.37 -9.76
C GLY A 81 14.81 -0.26 -10.55
N VAL A 82 14.86 -0.90 -11.70
CA VAL A 82 16.02 -0.86 -12.57
C VAL A 82 15.55 -0.47 -13.96
N ASP A 83 16.15 0.57 -14.51
CA ASP A 83 15.89 1.00 -15.88
C ASP A 83 17.18 0.79 -16.69
N ILE A 84 17.11 -0.06 -17.68
CA ILE A 84 18.26 -0.43 -18.50
C ILE A 84 18.08 0.16 -19.89
N GLY A 85 18.91 1.17 -20.19
CA GLY A 85 18.97 1.75 -21.53
C GLY A 85 20.13 1.19 -22.32
N ALA A 86 20.29 1.66 -23.56
CA ALA A 86 21.38 1.21 -24.44
C ALA A 86 22.76 1.61 -23.87
N THR A 87 22.84 2.76 -23.23
CA THR A 87 24.08 3.32 -22.70
C THR A 87 23.99 3.74 -21.24
N SER A 88 22.90 3.42 -20.58
CA SER A 88 22.69 3.86 -19.20
C SER A 88 22.02 2.77 -18.38
N LEU A 89 22.22 2.84 -17.07
CA LEU A 89 21.61 1.97 -16.09
C LEU A 89 21.23 2.83 -14.90
N ASP A 90 19.96 2.94 -14.64
CA ASP A 90 19.44 3.68 -13.49
C ASP A 90 18.86 2.72 -12.48
N VAL A 91 19.20 2.90 -11.22
CA VAL A 91 18.72 2.06 -10.14
C VAL A 91 18.11 2.95 -9.05
N ALA A 92 16.94 2.60 -8.59
CA ALA A 92 16.30 3.30 -7.49
C ALA A 92 15.82 2.30 -6.43
N VAL A 93 15.97 2.67 -5.18
CA VAL A 93 15.43 1.93 -4.04
C VAL A 93 14.35 2.80 -3.41
N LEU A 94 13.17 2.24 -3.28
CA LEU A 94 11.99 2.98 -2.84
C LEU A 94 11.34 2.29 -1.64
N ARG A 95 10.68 3.09 -0.81
CA ARG A 95 9.78 2.56 0.21
C ARG A 95 8.50 2.06 -0.45
N PRO A 96 7.70 1.27 0.27
CA PRO A 96 6.41 0.79 -0.28
C PRO A 96 5.44 1.90 -0.70
N ASP A 97 5.60 3.11 -0.15
CA ASP A 97 4.81 4.27 -0.55
C ASP A 97 5.35 4.96 -1.81
N LEU A 98 6.37 4.38 -2.43
CA LEU A 98 7.06 4.88 -3.62
C LEU A 98 7.96 6.09 -3.39
N SER A 99 8.17 6.50 -2.15
CA SER A 99 9.15 7.54 -1.87
C SER A 99 10.56 6.98 -2.07
N VAL A 100 11.43 7.77 -2.69
CA VAL A 100 12.77 7.33 -3.07
C VAL A 100 13.71 7.39 -1.87
N LEU A 101 14.35 6.26 -1.57
CA LEU A 101 15.38 6.19 -0.55
C LEU A 101 16.75 6.50 -1.13
N VAL A 102 17.06 5.87 -2.24
CA VAL A 102 18.36 6.01 -2.93
C VAL A 102 18.11 5.95 -4.42
N GLN A 103 18.80 6.79 -5.16
CA GLN A 103 18.77 6.75 -6.62
C GLN A 103 20.19 6.91 -7.14
N HIS A 104 20.54 6.12 -8.14
CA HIS A 104 21.86 6.13 -8.75
C HIS A 104 21.74 5.94 -10.27
N ASP A 105 22.39 6.78 -10.99
CA ASP A 105 22.48 6.70 -12.45
C ASP A 105 23.63 5.80 -12.89
#